data_82ecb4219decd20b20d7e317fcd58238
#
_entry.id   82ecb4219decd20b20d7e317fcd58238
#
_cell.length_a   1.000
_cell.length_b   1.000
_cell.length_c   1.000
_cell.angle_alpha   90.00
_cell.angle_beta   90.00
_cell.angle_gamma   90.00
#
_symmetry.space_group_name_H-M   'P 1'
#
loop_
_entity.id
_entity.type
_entity.pdbx_description
1 polymer ?
#
loop_
_entity_poly.entity_id
_entity_poly.type
_entity_poly.pdbx_seq_one_letter_code
_entity_poly.pdbx_strand_id
1 'polypeptide(L)'
;PLRGSGVSAVTFIKFQFVFVIALTTLVVGAETPSLPTPEQVDRPEMIRFIEPDIKKLAGIVVDDVDAKLIGTWQHSVHTPPFVGASYIHDLKDEKGKKSATFTPDLPQAGRYQVRMSHNSNVRRANVVPVTIKHADGQTVVKVNEGEPAPIKKLFRPLGTFRFLQGTAGSVTISTHGTVGKYVIVDAIQFIPVD
;
A
#
# COMPACT_ATOMS: atom_id res chain seq x y z
N PRO A 1 -43.85 -60.36 -46.70
CA PRO A 1 -45.28 -60.58 -46.96
C PRO A 1 -46.14 -59.79 -45.95
N LEU A 2 -47.11 -59.19 -46.59
CA LEU A 2 -48.43 -58.87 -46.08
C LEU A 2 -48.55 -57.61 -45.14
N ARG A 3 -49.14 -56.60 -45.71
CA ARG A 3 -50.51 -56.11 -45.63
C ARG A 3 -50.90 -55.69 -44.20
N GLY A 4 -51.57 -54.63 -43.97
CA GLY A 4 -52.49 -53.87 -44.72
C GLY A 4 -53.10 -52.71 -43.96
N SER A 5 -53.79 -51.94 -44.75
CA SER A 5 -55.00 -51.15 -44.47
C SER A 5 -55.01 -50.23 -43.21
N GLY A 6 -55.06 -48.94 -43.25
CA GLY A 6 -56.09 -48.14 -43.91
C GLY A 6 -57.36 -48.04 -43.08
N VAL A 7 -57.52 -46.95 -42.28
CA VAL A 7 -58.85 -46.41 -42.01
C VAL A 7 -58.74 -44.92 -41.76
N SER A 8 -59.47 -44.20 -42.58
CA SER A 8 -59.78 -42.78 -42.51
C SER A 8 -60.66 -42.51 -41.30
N ALA A 9 -60.38 -41.46 -40.54
CA ALA A 9 -61.28 -40.94 -39.56
C ALA A 9 -61.39 -39.46 -39.64
N VAL A 10 -62.63 -39.07 -39.79
CA VAL A 10 -63.20 -37.77 -40.07
C VAL A 10 -62.86 -36.72 -38.96
N THR A 11 -62.49 -35.58 -39.41
CA THR A 11 -62.25 -34.36 -38.61
C THR A 11 -63.59 -33.81 -38.11
N PHE A 12 -63.70 -33.67 -36.78
CA PHE A 12 -64.70 -32.77 -36.13
C PHE A 12 -63.96 -31.57 -35.58
N ILE A 13 -64.24 -30.42 -36.21
CA ILE A 13 -63.78 -29.11 -35.71
C ILE A 13 -64.76 -28.65 -34.62
N LYS A 14 -64.32 -28.63 -33.37
CA LYS A 14 -65.05 -27.95 -32.30
C LYS A 14 -64.42 -26.55 -32.14
N PHE A 15 -65.20 -25.55 -32.50
CA PHE A 15 -64.88 -24.14 -32.12
C PHE A 15 -65.07 -23.98 -30.61
N GLN A 16 -63.98 -23.76 -29.92
CA GLN A 16 -64.04 -23.38 -28.52
C GLN A 16 -63.63 -21.91 -28.39
N PHE A 17 -64.60 -21.10 -28.01
CA PHE A 17 -64.41 -19.70 -27.67
C PHE A 17 -63.57 -19.65 -26.37
N VAL A 18 -62.33 -19.17 -26.45
CA VAL A 18 -61.55 -18.88 -25.28
C VAL A 18 -61.74 -17.40 -24.93
N PHE A 19 -62.42 -17.19 -23.82
CA PHE A 19 -62.45 -15.86 -23.18
C PHE A 19 -61.09 -15.60 -22.55
N VAL A 20 -60.29 -14.70 -23.14
CA VAL A 20 -59.08 -14.21 -22.53
C VAL A 20 -59.43 -13.10 -21.53
N ILE A 21 -59.44 -13.45 -20.25
CA ILE A 21 -59.46 -12.46 -19.19
C ILE A 21 -58.04 -11.94 -19.01
N ALA A 22 -57.76 -10.74 -19.47
CA ALA A 22 -56.50 -10.07 -19.20
C ALA A 22 -56.47 -9.66 -17.72
N LEU A 23 -55.76 -10.45 -16.92
CA LEU A 23 -55.46 -10.11 -15.55
C LEU A 23 -54.21 -9.18 -15.56
N THR A 24 -54.43 -7.87 -15.48
CA THR A 24 -53.36 -6.90 -15.28
C THR A 24 -52.85 -7.02 -13.85
N THR A 25 -51.79 -7.78 -13.65
CA THR A 25 -51.07 -7.71 -12.39
C THR A 25 -50.28 -6.40 -12.31
N LEU A 26 -50.70 -5.56 -11.41
CA LEU A 26 -49.95 -4.37 -10.99
C LEU A 26 -48.70 -4.92 -10.24
N VAL A 27 -47.54 -4.96 -10.91
CA VAL A 27 -46.25 -5.19 -10.26
C VAL A 27 -45.87 -3.91 -9.53
N VAL A 28 -46.18 -3.84 -8.24
CA VAL A 28 -45.56 -2.87 -7.35
C VAL A 28 -44.12 -3.26 -7.23
N GLY A 29 -43.26 -2.56 -7.97
CA GLY A 29 -41.82 -2.70 -7.84
C GLY A 29 -41.42 -2.29 -6.42
N ALA A 30 -41.15 -3.26 -5.55
CA ALA A 30 -40.42 -2.99 -4.33
C ALA A 30 -38.99 -2.64 -4.76
N GLU A 31 -38.66 -1.34 -4.71
CA GLU A 31 -37.27 -0.91 -4.80
C GLU A 31 -36.53 -1.53 -3.62
N THR A 32 -35.68 -2.50 -3.91
CA THR A 32 -34.71 -2.97 -2.92
C THR A 32 -33.77 -1.81 -2.63
N PRO A 33 -33.63 -1.37 -1.36
CA PRO A 33 -32.68 -0.34 -1.03
C PRO A 33 -31.30 -0.77 -1.49
N SER A 34 -30.73 -0.03 -2.42
CA SER A 34 -29.37 -0.26 -2.87
C SER A 34 -28.43 -0.05 -1.67
N LEU A 35 -27.58 -1.04 -1.39
CA LEU A 35 -26.52 -0.89 -0.42
C LEU A 35 -25.66 0.32 -0.85
N PRO A 36 -25.26 1.20 0.08
CA PRO A 36 -24.41 2.33 -0.25
C PRO A 36 -23.13 1.82 -0.91
N THR A 37 -22.76 2.44 -2.01
CA THR A 37 -21.50 2.15 -2.68
C THR A 37 -20.34 2.41 -1.72
N PRO A 38 -19.21 1.67 -1.85
CA PRO A 38 -18.04 1.84 -0.97
C PRO A 38 -17.52 3.29 -0.86
N GLU A 39 -17.88 4.14 -1.80
CA GLU A 39 -17.52 5.56 -1.84
C GLU A 39 -18.36 6.43 -0.87
N GLN A 40 -19.51 5.92 -0.41
CA GLN A 40 -20.44 6.64 0.49
C GLN A 40 -20.30 6.24 1.97
N VAL A 41 -19.40 5.34 2.30
CA VAL A 41 -19.06 5.07 3.70
C VAL A 41 -18.21 6.22 4.19
N ASP A 42 -18.81 7.14 4.95
CA ASP A 42 -18.11 8.20 5.67
C ASP A 42 -17.02 7.54 6.52
N ARG A 43 -15.76 7.65 6.06
CA ARG A 43 -14.64 7.14 6.84
C ARG A 43 -14.58 7.95 8.12
N PRO A 44 -14.55 7.33 9.30
CA PRO A 44 -14.49 8.06 10.55
C PRO A 44 -13.34 9.08 10.49
N GLU A 45 -13.56 10.28 11.02
CA GLU A 45 -12.60 11.39 11.04
C GLU A 45 -11.20 11.02 11.62
N MET A 46 -11.10 9.91 12.33
CA MET A 46 -9.84 9.37 12.86
C MET A 46 -8.81 8.97 11.77
N ILE A 47 -9.18 8.92 10.49
CA ILE A 47 -8.26 8.59 9.39
C ILE A 47 -7.81 9.84 8.62
N ARG A 48 -8.16 11.02 9.05
CA ARG A 48 -7.50 12.27 8.62
C ARG A 48 -6.14 12.47 9.31
N PHE A 49 -5.32 11.45 9.37
CA PHE A 49 -3.89 11.71 9.36
C PHE A 49 -3.60 12.23 7.97
N ILE A 50 -3.35 13.53 7.89
CA ILE A 50 -2.90 14.17 6.67
C ILE A 50 -1.64 13.42 6.25
N GLU A 51 -1.78 12.56 5.24
CA GLU A 51 -0.64 11.98 4.54
C GLU A 51 0.20 13.17 4.09
N PRO A 52 1.42 13.33 4.59
CA PRO A 52 2.22 14.48 4.18
C PRO A 52 2.47 14.31 2.69
N ASP A 53 1.86 15.22 1.92
CA ASP A 53 2.12 15.33 0.49
C ASP A 53 3.64 15.45 0.30
N ILE A 54 4.24 14.46 -0.35
CA ILE A 54 5.69 14.37 -0.57
C ILE A 54 6.22 15.69 -1.15
N LYS A 55 5.43 16.33 -2.03
CA LYS A 55 5.79 17.61 -2.67
C LYS A 55 5.87 18.78 -1.68
N LYS A 56 5.30 18.67 -0.49
CA LYS A 56 5.36 19.69 0.57
C LYS A 56 6.43 19.41 1.63
N LEU A 57 7.11 18.29 1.54
CA LEU A 57 8.22 17.96 2.42
C LEU A 57 9.47 18.69 1.97
N ALA A 58 10.23 19.22 2.93
CA ALA A 58 11.49 19.90 2.64
C ALA A 58 12.55 18.93 2.12
N GLY A 59 13.46 19.42 1.27
CA GLY A 59 14.58 18.66 0.72
C GLY A 59 14.13 17.62 -0.32
N ILE A 60 14.89 16.54 -0.44
CA ILE A 60 14.64 15.45 -1.36
C ILE A 60 14.08 14.28 -0.57
N VAL A 61 12.94 13.74 -1.00
CA VAL A 61 12.31 12.57 -0.40
C VAL A 61 12.26 11.45 -1.43
N VAL A 62 12.76 10.28 -1.05
CA VAL A 62 12.63 9.03 -1.81
C VAL A 62 11.67 8.14 -1.04
N ASP A 63 10.56 7.79 -1.68
CA ASP A 63 9.48 6.99 -1.09
C ASP A 63 9.73 5.48 -1.26
N ASP A 64 9.02 4.62 -0.53
CA ASP A 64 9.17 3.17 -0.62
C ASP A 64 8.88 2.63 -2.03
N VAL A 65 7.99 3.27 -2.76
CA VAL A 65 7.66 2.92 -4.16
C VAL A 65 8.83 3.10 -5.13
N ASP A 66 9.78 3.99 -4.81
CA ASP A 66 10.98 4.25 -5.60
C ASP A 66 12.20 3.49 -5.08
N ALA A 67 12.05 2.75 -4.00
CA ALA A 67 13.14 1.97 -3.40
C ALA A 67 13.45 0.69 -4.20
N LYS A 68 14.72 0.37 -4.33
CA LYS A 68 15.14 -0.96 -4.84
C LYS A 68 14.97 -1.99 -3.73
N LEU A 69 14.05 -2.93 -3.92
CA LEU A 69 13.73 -3.97 -2.95
C LEU A 69 14.48 -5.28 -3.24
N ILE A 70 14.93 -5.94 -2.18
CA ILE A 70 15.37 -7.34 -2.17
C ILE A 70 14.44 -8.12 -1.25
N GLY A 71 13.92 -9.26 -1.73
CA GLY A 71 12.92 -10.08 -1.05
C GLY A 71 11.49 -9.55 -1.22
N THR A 72 10.53 -10.24 -0.59
CA THR A 72 9.11 -9.91 -0.69
C THR A 72 8.70 -8.98 0.44
N TRP A 73 8.05 -7.89 0.09
CA TRP A 73 7.53 -6.88 1.02
C TRP A 73 6.02 -6.72 0.84
N GLN A 74 5.31 -6.41 1.92
CA GLN A 74 3.87 -6.21 1.93
C GLN A 74 3.53 -4.74 2.12
N HIS A 75 2.75 -4.16 1.20
CA HIS A 75 2.18 -2.82 1.35
C HIS A 75 1.11 -2.78 2.44
N SER A 76 1.05 -1.68 3.18
CA SER A 76 0.10 -1.47 4.25
C SER A 76 -0.19 0.01 4.47
N VAL A 77 -1.42 0.31 4.83
CA VAL A 77 -1.90 1.63 5.29
C VAL A 77 -2.43 1.57 6.73
N HIS A 78 -2.24 0.43 7.40
CA HIS A 78 -2.91 0.11 8.66
C HIS A 78 -2.45 0.95 9.85
N THR A 79 -1.20 1.41 9.84
CA THR A 79 -0.63 2.14 10.99
C THR A 79 -0.05 3.48 10.54
N PRO A 80 -0.81 4.58 10.60
CA PRO A 80 -0.29 5.91 10.35
C PRO A 80 0.58 6.40 11.54
N PRO A 81 1.42 7.46 11.32
CA PRO A 81 1.62 8.18 10.07
C PRO A 81 2.63 7.48 9.14
N PHE A 82 2.54 7.78 7.85
CA PHE A 82 3.50 7.37 6.81
C PHE A 82 3.56 8.46 5.72
N VAL A 83 4.57 8.40 4.87
CA VAL A 83 4.75 9.29 3.72
C VAL A 83 4.05 8.68 2.50
N GLY A 84 3.50 9.52 1.61
CA GLY A 84 2.86 9.02 0.40
C GLY A 84 1.59 8.20 0.65
N ALA A 85 1.35 7.21 -0.19
CA ALA A 85 0.09 6.44 -0.20
C ALA A 85 0.10 5.21 0.73
N SER A 86 1.26 4.71 1.12
CA SER A 86 1.43 3.51 1.94
C SER A 86 2.84 3.43 2.53
N TYR A 87 3.07 2.42 3.33
CA TYR A 87 4.40 1.96 3.72
C TYR A 87 4.49 0.45 3.44
N ILE A 88 5.69 -0.11 3.46
CA ILE A 88 5.88 -1.56 3.33
C ILE A 88 6.46 -2.17 4.61
N HIS A 89 6.24 -3.49 4.79
CA HIS A 89 6.83 -4.26 5.87
C HIS A 89 7.29 -5.65 5.39
N ASP A 90 8.21 -6.24 6.13
CA ASP A 90 8.92 -7.47 5.78
C ASP A 90 8.17 -8.78 6.09
N LEU A 91 6.89 -8.73 6.51
CA LEU A 91 6.09 -9.89 6.94
C LEU A 91 6.63 -10.63 8.17
N LYS A 92 7.70 -10.18 8.81
CA LYS A 92 8.50 -10.85 9.87
C LYS A 92 9.17 -12.15 9.40
N ASP A 93 9.26 -12.39 8.12
CA ASP A 93 9.87 -13.58 7.54
C ASP A 93 11.19 -13.28 6.83
N GLU A 94 11.90 -14.31 6.39
CA GLU A 94 13.18 -14.23 5.67
C GLU A 94 14.17 -13.21 6.29
N LYS A 95 14.23 -13.17 7.62
CA LYS A 95 15.08 -12.24 8.36
C LYS A 95 16.56 -12.33 7.94
N GLY A 96 17.13 -11.17 7.67
CA GLY A 96 18.49 -11.04 7.14
C GLY A 96 18.62 -11.17 5.62
N LYS A 97 17.54 -11.54 4.90
CA LYS A 97 17.54 -11.69 3.44
C LYS A 97 16.88 -10.53 2.70
N LYS A 98 16.12 -9.70 3.40
CA LYS A 98 15.36 -8.58 2.80
C LYS A 98 16.05 -7.24 3.06
N SER A 99 16.00 -6.37 2.07
CA SER A 99 16.44 -4.98 2.19
C SER A 99 15.69 -4.06 1.24
N ALA A 100 15.64 -2.78 1.59
CA ALA A 100 15.15 -1.69 0.76
C ALA A 100 16.23 -0.62 0.64
N THR A 101 16.61 -0.26 -0.59
CA THR A 101 17.65 0.72 -0.87
C THR A 101 17.06 1.93 -1.57
N PHE A 102 17.23 3.08 -0.95
CA PHE A 102 16.80 4.40 -1.40
C PHE A 102 17.99 5.14 -2.00
N THR A 103 17.87 5.55 -3.24
CA THR A 103 18.93 6.28 -3.96
C THR A 103 18.39 7.65 -4.35
N PRO A 104 18.83 8.74 -3.68
CA PRO A 104 18.41 10.09 -4.05
C PRO A 104 19.09 10.53 -5.35
N ASP A 105 18.45 11.42 -6.08
CA ASP A 105 19.12 12.25 -7.08
C ASP A 105 19.36 13.64 -6.49
N LEU A 106 20.57 13.87 -5.98
CA LEU A 106 20.89 15.09 -5.27
C LEU A 106 21.32 16.21 -6.25
N PRO A 107 20.70 17.39 -6.18
CA PRO A 107 20.95 18.47 -7.14
C PRO A 107 22.35 19.07 -7.03
N GLN A 108 23.00 18.91 -5.88
CA GLN A 108 24.37 19.42 -5.64
C GLN A 108 25.10 18.56 -4.61
N ALA A 109 26.43 18.59 -4.67
CA ALA A 109 27.25 18.04 -3.59
C ALA A 109 27.15 18.91 -2.35
N GLY A 110 27.15 18.30 -1.16
CA GLY A 110 27.02 19.05 0.09
C GLY A 110 26.77 18.17 1.29
N ARG A 111 26.47 18.82 2.41
CA ARG A 111 26.04 18.11 3.63
C ARG A 111 24.53 18.00 3.65
N TYR A 112 24.05 16.83 3.99
CA TYR A 112 22.61 16.55 4.11
C TYR A 112 22.33 15.86 5.44
N GLN A 113 21.31 16.36 6.15
CA GLN A 113 20.71 15.61 7.23
C GLN A 113 19.84 14.52 6.61
N VAL A 114 20.14 13.26 6.91
CA VAL A 114 19.36 12.10 6.47
C VAL A 114 18.36 11.76 7.56
N ARG A 115 17.09 11.57 7.17
CA ARG A 115 16.00 11.17 8.05
C ARG A 115 15.28 9.96 7.46
N MET A 116 14.89 9.03 8.32
CA MET A 116 14.09 7.87 7.98
C MET A 116 12.66 8.07 8.48
N SER A 117 11.69 7.82 7.63
CA SER A 117 10.29 7.71 8.03
C SER A 117 9.96 6.27 8.43
N HIS A 118 9.24 6.13 9.55
CA HIS A 118 8.66 4.87 10.01
C HIS A 118 7.52 5.14 10.98
N ASN A 119 6.51 4.30 10.98
CA ASN A 119 5.51 4.27 12.05
C ASN A 119 5.96 3.36 13.19
N SER A 120 5.59 3.73 14.42
CA SER A 120 5.98 2.99 15.62
C SER A 120 4.87 2.10 16.17
N ASN A 121 5.26 0.95 16.67
CA ASN A 121 4.37 0.01 17.38
C ASN A 121 5.21 -0.98 18.17
N VAL A 122 4.65 -1.58 19.23
CA VAL A 122 5.33 -2.62 20.05
C VAL A 122 5.74 -3.87 19.25
N ARG A 123 5.13 -4.09 18.10
CA ARG A 123 5.46 -5.21 17.19
C ARG A 123 6.59 -4.89 16.22
N ARG A 124 7.17 -3.67 16.23
CA ARG A 124 8.27 -3.25 15.36
C ARG A 124 9.61 -3.64 15.96
N ALA A 125 10.61 -3.79 15.09
CA ALA A 125 11.96 -4.16 15.51
C ALA A 125 12.65 -3.02 16.27
N ASN A 126 13.36 -3.37 17.34
CA ASN A 126 14.05 -2.39 18.19
C ASN A 126 15.45 -2.05 17.68
N VAL A 127 16.00 -2.87 16.78
CA VAL A 127 17.36 -2.68 16.26
C VAL A 127 17.34 -2.99 14.78
N VAL A 128 16.93 -2.00 13.97
CA VAL A 128 16.92 -2.10 12.50
C VAL A 128 18.22 -1.49 11.97
N PRO A 129 19.08 -2.27 11.28
CA PRO A 129 20.29 -1.71 10.69
C PRO A 129 19.94 -0.90 9.45
N VAL A 130 20.42 0.35 9.44
CA VAL A 130 20.28 1.29 8.34
C VAL A 130 21.67 1.71 7.91
N THR A 131 22.08 1.34 6.70
CA THR A 131 23.38 1.68 6.14
C THR A 131 23.27 2.89 5.24
N ILE A 132 24.00 3.95 5.55
CA ILE A 132 24.10 5.18 4.76
C ILE A 132 25.42 5.15 3.99
N LYS A 133 25.37 5.08 2.65
CA LYS A 133 26.51 5.25 1.76
C LYS A 133 26.61 6.72 1.39
N HIS A 134 27.73 7.35 1.76
CA HIS A 134 27.96 8.77 1.58
C HIS A 134 29.36 9.03 0.98
N ALA A 135 29.73 10.27 0.74
CA ALA A 135 30.97 10.60 0.04
C ALA A 135 32.26 10.14 0.77
N ASP A 136 32.18 9.99 2.10
CA ASP A 136 33.33 9.60 2.94
C ASP A 136 33.33 8.11 3.32
N GLY A 137 32.47 7.30 2.68
CA GLY A 137 32.34 5.86 2.94
C GLY A 137 30.93 5.43 3.30
N GLN A 138 30.80 4.62 4.33
CA GLN A 138 29.49 4.19 4.82
C GLN A 138 29.40 4.21 6.34
N THR A 139 28.20 4.51 6.84
CA THR A 139 27.88 4.50 8.26
C THR A 139 26.65 3.62 8.49
N VAL A 140 26.68 2.81 9.55
CA VAL A 140 25.52 2.01 9.97
C VAL A 140 24.90 2.62 11.22
N VAL A 141 23.62 2.97 11.13
CA VAL A 141 22.81 3.45 12.26
C VAL A 141 21.81 2.35 12.62
N LYS A 142 21.63 2.10 13.91
CA LYS A 142 20.63 1.18 14.43
C LYS A 142 19.40 1.96 14.86
N VAL A 143 18.23 1.67 14.26
CA VAL A 143 16.96 2.36 14.50
C VAL A 143 16.05 1.50 15.34
N ASN A 144 15.48 2.08 16.42
CA ASN A 144 14.39 1.46 17.15
C ASN A 144 13.06 1.94 16.56
N GLU A 145 12.41 1.09 15.76
CA GLU A 145 11.09 1.38 15.18
C GLU A 145 9.95 1.14 16.17
N GLY A 146 10.21 0.52 17.32
CA GLY A 146 9.25 0.40 18.41
C GLY A 146 8.91 1.74 19.07
N GLU A 147 9.80 2.73 18.94
CA GLU A 147 9.65 4.08 19.49
C GLU A 147 9.16 5.08 18.45
N PRO A 148 8.30 6.04 18.83
CA PRO A 148 7.88 7.09 17.92
C PRO A 148 9.06 7.87 17.34
N ALA A 149 8.99 8.16 16.05
CA ALA A 149 9.96 9.04 15.41
C ALA A 149 9.83 10.47 16.00
N PRO A 150 10.94 11.14 16.36
CA PRO A 150 10.89 12.38 17.14
C PRO A 150 10.35 13.58 16.38
N ILE A 151 10.44 13.59 15.04
CA ILE A 151 9.96 14.70 14.20
C ILE A 151 8.54 14.36 13.73
N LYS A 152 7.54 15.01 14.32
CA LYS A 152 6.10 14.85 14.00
C LYS A 152 5.60 13.40 14.02
N LYS A 153 6.24 12.51 14.79
CA LYS A 153 6.03 11.05 14.82
C LYS A 153 6.25 10.38 13.46
N LEU A 154 6.83 11.06 12.49
CA LEU A 154 7.01 10.62 11.11
C LEU A 154 8.49 10.39 10.78
N PHE A 155 9.39 11.31 11.13
CA PHE A 155 10.80 11.24 10.77
C PHE A 155 11.72 11.06 11.98
N ARG A 156 12.72 10.20 11.81
CA ARG A 156 13.84 10.01 12.73
C ARG A 156 15.14 10.41 12.05
N PRO A 157 15.89 11.39 12.61
CA PRO A 157 17.22 11.72 12.09
C PRO A 157 18.19 10.54 12.23
N LEU A 158 18.93 10.26 11.17
CA LEU A 158 19.99 9.23 11.14
C LEU A 158 21.38 9.85 11.30
N GLY A 159 21.52 11.13 10.98
CA GLY A 159 22.78 11.88 11.03
C GLY A 159 22.89 12.87 9.89
N THR A 160 24.03 13.56 9.85
CA THR A 160 24.39 14.50 8.78
C THR A 160 25.66 13.99 8.09
N PHE A 161 25.59 13.80 6.78
CA PHE A 161 26.65 13.19 5.98
C PHE A 161 26.94 14.05 4.75
N ARG A 162 28.15 13.96 4.23
CA ARG A 162 28.53 14.58 2.97
C ARG A 162 28.18 13.65 1.81
N PHE A 163 27.49 14.20 0.81
CA PHE A 163 27.14 13.48 -0.42
C PHE A 163 27.73 14.17 -1.65
N LEU A 164 27.96 13.38 -2.69
CA LEU A 164 28.22 13.91 -4.02
C LEU A 164 26.91 14.25 -4.72
N GLN A 165 26.96 15.09 -5.74
CA GLN A 165 25.84 15.37 -6.64
C GLN A 165 25.40 14.07 -7.36
N GLY A 166 24.11 13.98 -7.69
CA GLY A 166 23.51 12.84 -8.40
C GLY A 166 23.23 11.65 -7.49
N THR A 167 23.38 10.43 -8.02
CA THR A 167 22.88 9.19 -7.43
C THR A 167 23.97 8.31 -6.78
N ALA A 168 25.14 8.88 -6.45
CA ALA A 168 26.25 8.11 -5.88
C ALA A 168 26.02 7.64 -4.44
N GLY A 169 25.17 8.34 -3.68
CA GLY A 169 24.78 8.01 -2.32
C GLY A 169 23.55 7.11 -2.23
N SER A 170 23.39 6.42 -1.10
CA SER A 170 22.17 5.63 -0.84
C SER A 170 21.95 5.37 0.64
N VAL A 171 20.69 5.00 0.98
CA VAL A 171 20.33 4.50 2.31
C VAL A 171 19.70 3.13 2.15
N THR A 172 20.22 2.13 2.86
CA THR A 172 19.71 0.76 2.81
C THR A 172 19.19 0.34 4.18
N ILE A 173 17.92 0.00 4.27
CA ILE A 173 17.27 -0.59 5.45
C ILE A 173 17.33 -2.11 5.30
N SER A 174 17.80 -2.81 6.33
CA SER A 174 17.99 -4.27 6.30
C SER A 174 17.19 -4.95 7.40
N THR A 175 16.73 -6.18 7.13
CA THR A 175 16.06 -7.03 8.12
C THR A 175 17.04 -7.87 8.97
N HIS A 176 18.35 -7.64 8.84
CA HIS A 176 19.36 -8.41 9.57
C HIS A 176 19.23 -8.21 11.08
N GLY A 177 19.20 -9.29 11.85
CA GLY A 177 19.12 -9.25 13.32
C GLY A 177 17.76 -8.83 13.90
N THR A 178 16.70 -8.72 13.09
CA THR A 178 15.36 -8.23 13.51
C THR A 178 14.35 -9.35 13.77
N VAL A 179 14.79 -10.47 14.31
CA VAL A 179 13.97 -11.69 14.50
C VAL A 179 12.70 -11.41 15.32
N GLY A 180 11.56 -11.97 14.88
CA GLY A 180 10.28 -11.94 15.59
C GLY A 180 9.50 -10.62 15.53
N LYS A 181 10.05 -9.58 14.94
CA LYS A 181 9.46 -8.23 14.84
C LYS A 181 9.34 -7.77 13.38
N TYR A 182 8.38 -6.88 13.10
CA TYR A 182 8.28 -6.25 11.79
C TYR A 182 9.37 -5.19 11.61
N VAL A 183 9.92 -5.12 10.41
CA VAL A 183 10.69 -3.97 9.91
C VAL A 183 9.77 -3.17 9.00
N ILE A 184 9.70 -1.86 9.25
CA ILE A 184 8.93 -0.91 8.47
C ILE A 184 9.86 -0.17 7.54
N VAL A 185 9.43 -0.02 6.31
CA VAL A 185 10.09 0.79 5.29
C VAL A 185 9.04 1.75 4.73
N ASP A 186 9.35 3.04 4.76
CA ASP A 186 8.45 4.10 4.32
C ASP A 186 9.24 5.05 3.40
N ALA A 187 9.85 6.11 3.90
CA ALA A 187 10.60 7.05 3.08
C ALA A 187 11.94 7.45 3.72
N ILE A 188 12.86 7.89 2.87
CA ILE A 188 14.10 8.56 3.29
C ILE A 188 14.09 10.00 2.79
N GLN A 189 14.37 10.94 3.72
CA GLN A 189 14.44 12.37 3.44
C GLN A 189 15.89 12.86 3.58
N PHE A 190 16.33 13.64 2.59
CA PHE A 190 17.63 14.31 2.55
C PHE A 190 17.42 15.81 2.59
N ILE A 191 17.85 16.45 3.68
CA ILE A 191 17.71 17.91 3.87
C ILE A 191 19.09 18.53 3.77
N PRO A 192 19.33 19.46 2.81
CA PRO A 192 20.59 20.18 2.77
C PRO A 192 20.78 20.96 4.07
N VAL A 193 22.02 20.96 4.56
CA VAL A 193 22.45 21.75 5.73
C VAL A 193 23.69 22.51 5.34
N ASP A 194 23.75 23.79 5.74
CA ASP A 194 24.84 24.69 5.48
C ASP A 194 26.11 24.28 6.24
#